data_cce6c59c883e873454ec8f03c8337eb7
#
_entry.id   cce6c59c883e873454ec8f03c8337eb7
#
_cell.length_a   1.000
_cell.length_b   1.000
_cell.length_c   1.000
_cell.angle_alpha   90.00
_cell.angle_beta   90.00
_cell.angle_gamma   90.00
#
_symmetry.space_group_name_H-M   'P 1'
#
loop_
_entity.id
_entity.type
_entity.pdbx_description
1 polymer ?
#
loop_
_entity_poly.entity_id
_entity_poly.type
_entity_poly.pdbx_seq_one_letter_code
_entity_poly.pdbx_strand_id
1 'polypeptide(L)'
;VMADTKLDLTKKTFEVFALNTYKVNKFEFIQGLRFENSKYDGTRKNNTDTLDIKKSKDNWAGSLAVNYLYSDTGNVYTKYERAFTSPAPGQLVDKVETAPNIYTYKVNNLKSEGTDLFEIGWNDYLFNSLLSADVFYSETKDEIATIFDGGRPNAHGTAFRSTNLGKTRRYGFDLSAEQRLENFTFKEAYSFIDTKILKDNSSSFEGKHIADVPKHKLVFSVDYDITSKFTVGADYEYRAATFIDNANKYGKDKAKSVFNLRADYKLTNSLNIYAGINNIFGAKYYNSVGVSSGERIYDPAPRINYYAGFKYKF
;
A
#
# COMPACT_ATOMS: atom_id res chain seq x y z
N VAL A 1 25.99 -3.21 -26.53
CA VAL A 1 26.70 -3.18 -25.24
C VAL A 1 25.84 -2.35 -24.31
N MET A 2 25.24 -2.97 -23.27
CA MET A 2 24.57 -2.20 -22.22
C MET A 2 25.63 -1.34 -21.52
N ALA A 3 25.42 -0.03 -21.49
CA ALA A 3 26.29 0.88 -20.74
C ALA A 3 26.17 0.50 -19.25
N ASP A 4 27.29 0.23 -18.62
CA ASP A 4 27.37 -0.07 -17.19
C ASP A 4 26.99 1.20 -16.42
N THR A 5 25.77 1.22 -15.87
CA THR A 5 25.26 2.36 -15.14
C THR A 5 25.31 2.09 -13.65
N LYS A 6 26.10 2.87 -12.90
CA LYS A 6 26.17 2.78 -11.43
C LYS A 6 25.45 3.96 -10.81
N LEU A 7 24.47 3.66 -9.97
CA LEU A 7 23.80 4.63 -9.10
C LEU A 7 24.29 4.40 -7.67
N ASP A 8 24.91 5.40 -7.09
CA ASP A 8 25.32 5.44 -5.69
C ASP A 8 24.66 6.66 -5.05
N LEU A 9 23.57 6.42 -4.31
CA LEU A 9 22.74 7.48 -3.74
C LEU A 9 22.37 7.15 -2.31
N THR A 10 22.75 8.03 -1.40
CA THR A 10 22.48 7.93 0.03
C THR A 10 21.36 8.90 0.41
N LYS A 11 20.38 8.42 1.18
CA LYS A 11 19.41 9.25 1.91
C LYS A 11 19.77 9.22 3.40
N LYS A 12 20.03 10.40 3.98
CA LYS A 12 20.20 10.59 5.42
C LYS A 12 19.00 11.33 5.97
N THR A 13 18.35 10.78 6.97
CA THR A 13 17.15 11.36 7.57
C THR A 13 17.38 11.67 9.03
N PHE A 14 17.06 12.90 9.42
CA PHE A 14 16.95 13.33 10.81
C PHE A 14 15.46 13.56 11.14
N GLU A 15 15.00 12.98 12.24
CA GLU A 15 13.60 13.09 12.66
C GLU A 15 13.50 13.46 14.13
N VAL A 16 12.50 14.27 14.44
CA VAL A 16 12.05 14.55 15.81
C VAL A 16 10.55 14.41 15.84
N PHE A 17 10.03 13.72 16.85
CA PHE A 17 8.60 13.58 17.05
C PHE A 17 8.22 13.72 18.53
N ALA A 18 6.99 14.15 18.75
CA ALA A 18 6.35 14.19 20.06
C ALA A 18 4.95 13.61 19.94
N LEU A 19 4.57 12.76 20.89
CA LEU A 19 3.23 12.21 21.02
C LEU A 19 2.75 12.45 22.45
N ASN A 20 1.54 12.96 22.56
CA ASN A 20 0.88 13.20 23.85
C ASN A 20 -0.51 12.55 23.84
N THR A 21 -0.85 11.91 24.95
CA THR A 21 -2.21 11.40 25.22
C THR A 21 -2.70 11.99 26.53
N TYR A 22 -3.79 12.70 26.46
CA TYR A 22 -4.44 13.28 27.61
C TYR A 22 -5.83 12.65 27.81
N LYS A 23 -6.07 12.10 29.01
CA LYS A 23 -7.32 11.43 29.36
C LYS A 23 -8.08 12.25 30.40
N VAL A 24 -9.35 12.51 30.12
CA VAL A 24 -10.26 13.14 31.05
C VAL A 24 -11.62 12.46 30.99
N ASN A 25 -12.05 11.87 32.09
CA ASN A 25 -13.27 11.06 32.18
C ASN A 25 -13.29 9.98 31.06
N LYS A 26 -14.30 10.04 30.19
CA LYS A 26 -14.49 9.13 29.06
C LYS A 26 -13.81 9.58 27.77
N PHE A 27 -13.05 10.67 27.79
CA PHE A 27 -12.39 11.21 26.61
C PHE A 27 -10.89 10.99 26.66
N GLU A 28 -10.34 10.59 25.51
CA GLU A 28 -8.90 10.54 25.28
C GLU A 28 -8.55 11.46 24.11
N PHE A 29 -7.65 12.41 24.35
CA PHE A 29 -7.15 13.35 23.35
C PHE A 29 -5.74 12.92 22.99
N ILE A 30 -5.51 12.57 21.71
CA ILE A 30 -4.23 12.12 21.20
C ILE A 30 -3.69 13.15 20.23
N GLN A 31 -2.47 13.62 20.47
CA GLN A 31 -1.82 14.67 19.69
C GLN A 31 -0.43 14.22 19.29
N GLY A 32 -0.11 14.33 18.03
CA GLY A 32 1.20 13.99 17.48
C GLY A 32 1.78 15.11 16.63
N LEU A 33 3.08 15.31 16.71
CA LEU A 33 3.83 16.21 15.83
C LEU A 33 5.14 15.54 15.44
N ARG A 34 5.53 15.63 14.16
CA ARG A 34 6.76 15.08 13.61
C ARG A 34 7.38 16.06 12.63
N PHE A 35 8.68 16.23 12.76
CA PHE A 35 9.52 16.93 11.78
C PHE A 35 10.52 15.96 11.19
N GLU A 36 10.75 16.04 9.89
CA GLU A 36 11.76 15.27 9.15
C GLU A 36 12.60 16.21 8.29
N ASN A 37 13.92 16.09 8.37
CA ASN A 37 14.86 16.60 7.37
C ASN A 37 15.53 15.44 6.66
N SER A 38 15.30 15.29 5.36
CA SER A 38 15.92 14.27 4.50
C SER A 38 16.90 14.87 3.54
N LYS A 39 18.18 14.45 3.62
CA LYS A 39 19.25 14.85 2.72
C LYS A 39 19.60 13.71 1.77
N TYR A 40 19.69 14.03 0.49
CA TYR A 40 20.06 13.10 -0.58
C TYR A 40 21.38 13.56 -1.14
N ASP A 41 22.35 12.66 -1.19
CA ASP A 41 23.70 12.92 -1.70
C ASP A 41 24.21 11.70 -2.46
N GLY A 42 24.78 11.89 -3.62
CA GLY A 42 25.32 10.79 -4.41
C GLY A 42 25.58 11.12 -5.86
N THR A 43 25.91 10.09 -6.60
CA THR A 43 26.24 10.21 -8.03
C THR A 43 25.58 9.10 -8.84
N ARG A 44 25.23 9.42 -10.08
CA ARG A 44 24.94 8.45 -11.11
C ARG A 44 26.02 8.54 -12.20
N LYS A 45 26.70 7.45 -12.47
CA LYS A 45 27.74 7.36 -13.50
C LYS A 45 27.25 6.45 -14.63
N ASN A 46 27.46 6.87 -15.85
CA ASN A 46 27.48 6.01 -17.04
C ASN A 46 28.85 6.17 -17.73
N ASN A 47 29.09 5.47 -18.84
CA ASN A 47 30.39 5.46 -19.51
C ASN A 47 30.86 6.83 -20.03
N THR A 48 29.98 7.81 -20.12
CA THR A 48 30.26 9.13 -20.76
C THR A 48 29.95 10.30 -19.85
N ASP A 49 29.21 10.12 -18.75
CA ASP A 49 28.70 11.20 -17.95
C ASP A 49 28.56 10.85 -16.46
N THR A 50 28.72 11.85 -15.61
CA THR A 50 28.50 11.76 -14.16
C THR A 50 27.49 12.83 -13.75
N LEU A 51 26.39 12.38 -13.14
CA LEU A 51 25.33 13.24 -12.61
C LEU A 51 25.44 13.30 -11.09
N ASP A 52 25.71 14.49 -10.54
CA ASP A 52 25.70 14.72 -9.11
C ASP A 52 24.27 15.00 -8.62
N ILE A 53 23.92 14.38 -7.52
CA ILE A 53 22.60 14.48 -6.90
C ILE A 53 22.77 15.03 -5.50
N LYS A 54 22.28 16.24 -5.24
CA LYS A 54 22.31 16.87 -3.94
C LYS A 54 20.99 17.60 -3.68
N LYS A 55 20.20 17.08 -2.77
CA LYS A 55 18.86 17.61 -2.43
C LYS A 55 18.62 17.55 -0.93
N SER A 56 17.77 18.44 -0.43
CA SER A 56 17.25 18.40 0.94
C SER A 56 15.74 18.62 0.93
N LYS A 57 15.04 17.99 1.85
CA LYS A 57 13.58 18.08 2.04
C LYS A 57 13.26 18.20 3.52
N ASP A 58 12.48 19.21 3.85
CA ASP A 58 11.91 19.40 5.19
C ASP A 58 10.42 19.10 5.14
N ASN A 59 9.95 18.26 6.05
CA ASN A 59 8.57 17.81 6.10
C ASN A 59 8.03 17.90 7.53
N TRP A 60 6.74 18.23 7.62
CA TRP A 60 6.00 18.26 8.87
C TRP A 60 4.78 17.35 8.76
N ALA A 61 4.57 16.56 9.80
CA ALA A 61 3.38 15.75 10.00
C ALA A 61 2.76 16.08 11.36
N GLY A 62 1.47 15.89 11.49
CA GLY A 62 0.77 16.08 12.74
C GLY A 62 -0.53 15.31 12.78
N SER A 63 -0.98 14.94 13.96
CA SER A 63 -2.23 14.23 14.17
C SER A 63 -2.97 14.79 15.39
N LEU A 64 -4.28 14.77 15.29
CA LEU A 64 -5.19 15.08 16.39
C LEU A 64 -6.34 14.06 16.36
N ALA A 65 -6.54 13.35 17.46
CA ALA A 65 -7.66 12.44 17.61
C ALA A 65 -8.36 12.68 18.94
N VAL A 66 -9.67 12.46 18.90
CA VAL A 66 -10.53 12.45 20.10
C VAL A 66 -11.24 11.11 20.11
N ASN A 67 -11.05 10.34 21.17
CA ASN A 67 -11.69 9.07 21.40
C ASN A 67 -12.67 9.21 22.58
N TYR A 68 -13.92 8.80 22.39
CA TYR A 68 -14.95 8.77 23.42
C TYR A 68 -15.29 7.33 23.80
N LEU A 69 -14.96 6.94 25.03
CA LEU A 69 -15.23 5.64 25.61
C LEU A 69 -16.66 5.66 26.20
N TYR A 70 -17.65 5.20 25.44
CA TYR A 70 -19.03 5.23 25.91
C TYR A 70 -19.39 4.05 26.81
N SER A 71 -18.64 2.93 26.68
CA SER A 71 -18.75 1.73 27.53
C SER A 71 -17.35 1.19 27.86
N ASP A 72 -17.29 0.07 28.58
CA ASP A 72 -16.01 -0.60 28.91
C ASP A 72 -15.35 -1.25 27.69
N THR A 73 -16.14 -1.54 26.66
CA THR A 73 -15.68 -2.23 25.44
C THR A 73 -15.82 -1.37 24.19
N GLY A 74 -16.65 -0.32 24.26
CA GLY A 74 -17.04 0.45 23.09
C GLY A 74 -16.46 1.87 23.06
N ASN A 75 -16.04 2.29 21.89
CA ASN A 75 -15.56 3.65 21.65
C ASN A 75 -15.97 4.17 20.26
N VAL A 76 -16.09 5.46 20.18
CA VAL A 76 -16.19 6.22 18.93
C VAL A 76 -15.05 7.22 18.90
N TYR A 77 -14.39 7.35 17.75
CA TYR A 77 -13.32 8.32 17.62
C TYR A 77 -13.44 9.16 16.35
N THR A 78 -12.83 10.30 16.38
CA THR A 78 -12.55 11.12 15.19
C THR A 78 -11.07 11.46 15.15
N LYS A 79 -10.50 11.45 13.94
CA LYS A 79 -9.08 11.72 13.73
C LYS A 79 -8.88 12.64 12.53
N TYR A 80 -8.02 13.62 12.70
CA TYR A 80 -7.37 14.34 11.61
C TYR A 80 -5.89 14.03 11.63
N GLU A 81 -5.32 13.76 10.46
CA GLU A 81 -3.91 13.51 10.30
C GLU A 81 -3.37 14.23 9.07
N ARG A 82 -2.29 14.95 9.25
CA ARG A 82 -1.43 15.45 8.19
C ARG A 82 -0.19 14.57 8.12
N ALA A 83 -0.07 13.78 7.05
CA ALA A 83 1.08 12.93 6.76
C ALA A 83 1.89 13.47 5.58
N PHE A 84 3.11 12.97 5.41
CA PHE A 84 3.94 13.22 4.24
C PHE A 84 4.67 11.95 3.80
N THR A 85 5.04 11.91 2.51
CA THR A 85 5.93 10.89 1.95
C THR A 85 7.08 11.58 1.22
N SER A 86 8.30 11.39 1.71
CA SER A 86 9.50 11.89 1.03
C SER A 86 9.83 11.02 -0.19
N PRO A 87 10.31 11.59 -1.31
CA PRO A 87 10.74 10.79 -2.46
C PRO A 87 11.72 9.69 -2.07
N ALA A 88 11.58 8.53 -2.71
CA ALA A 88 12.63 7.52 -2.65
C ALA A 88 13.85 7.98 -3.44
N PRO A 89 15.09 7.60 -3.05
CA PRO A 89 16.30 8.05 -3.74
C PRO A 89 16.24 7.88 -5.27
N GLY A 90 15.83 6.72 -5.75
CA GLY A 90 15.73 6.45 -7.19
C GLY A 90 14.72 7.31 -7.95
N GLN A 91 13.73 7.86 -7.27
CA GLN A 91 12.72 8.74 -7.88
C GLN A 91 13.25 10.14 -8.19
N LEU A 92 14.39 10.52 -7.63
CA LEU A 92 15.02 11.83 -7.90
C LEU A 92 15.79 11.89 -9.21
N VAL A 93 15.87 10.79 -9.95
CA VAL A 93 16.59 10.71 -11.21
C VAL A 93 15.69 10.18 -12.31
N ASP A 94 15.45 11.00 -13.30
CA ASP A 94 14.68 10.64 -14.49
C ASP A 94 15.60 10.10 -15.59
N LYS A 95 15.15 9.09 -16.32
CA LYS A 95 15.76 8.62 -17.56
C LYS A 95 14.98 9.20 -18.74
N VAL A 96 15.61 10.11 -19.47
CA VAL A 96 14.97 10.88 -20.55
C VAL A 96 15.56 10.50 -21.89
N GLU A 97 14.72 10.22 -22.88
CA GLU A 97 15.15 10.03 -24.25
C GLU A 97 15.42 11.39 -24.91
N THR A 98 16.68 11.62 -25.35
CA THR A 98 17.12 12.85 -26.01
C THR A 98 17.16 12.77 -27.53
N ALA A 99 17.32 11.56 -28.05
CA ALA A 99 17.19 11.20 -29.46
C ALA A 99 16.77 9.73 -29.58
N PRO A 100 16.35 9.23 -30.72
CA PRO A 100 15.95 7.82 -30.90
C PRO A 100 16.95 6.86 -30.30
N ASN A 101 16.57 6.13 -29.26
CA ASN A 101 17.40 5.19 -28.47
C ASN A 101 18.61 5.82 -27.74
N ILE A 102 18.69 7.14 -27.63
CA ILE A 102 19.71 7.85 -26.85
C ILE A 102 19.06 8.40 -25.59
N TYR A 103 19.54 7.93 -24.44
CA TYR A 103 18.99 8.28 -23.13
C TYR A 103 20.01 9.06 -22.32
N THR A 104 19.55 10.07 -21.61
CA THR A 104 20.31 10.77 -20.57
C THR A 104 19.58 10.71 -19.24
N TYR A 105 20.29 11.02 -18.17
CA TYR A 105 19.72 11.08 -16.83
C TYR A 105 19.72 12.50 -16.33
N LYS A 106 18.63 12.90 -15.67
CA LYS A 106 18.46 14.25 -15.10
C LYS A 106 17.96 14.17 -13.68
N VAL A 107 18.48 15.03 -12.81
CA VAL A 107 17.91 15.24 -11.46
C VAL A 107 16.59 15.98 -11.61
N ASN A 108 15.53 15.45 -11.01
CA ASN A 108 14.24 16.11 -10.98
C ASN A 108 14.02 16.93 -9.69
N ASN A 109 12.93 17.66 -9.64
CA ASN A 109 12.56 18.53 -8.52
C ASN A 109 11.29 18.02 -7.81
N LEU A 110 11.18 16.70 -7.60
CA LEU A 110 10.05 16.16 -6.86
C LEU A 110 9.89 16.83 -5.51
N LYS A 111 8.65 17.16 -5.19
CA LYS A 111 8.22 17.54 -3.85
C LYS A 111 7.87 16.29 -3.06
N SER A 112 7.90 16.39 -1.72
CA SER A 112 7.28 15.39 -0.87
C SER A 112 5.76 15.46 -1.04
N GLU A 113 5.11 14.31 -0.98
CA GLU A 113 3.66 14.24 -0.91
C GLU A 113 3.17 14.76 0.43
N GLY A 114 2.01 15.36 0.45
CA GLY A 114 1.33 15.76 1.68
C GLY A 114 -0.11 15.28 1.67
N THR A 115 -0.48 14.43 2.64
CA THR A 115 -1.82 13.86 2.75
C THR A 115 -2.53 14.42 3.96
N ASP A 116 -3.72 14.95 3.76
CA ASP A 116 -4.68 15.30 4.80
C ASP A 116 -5.73 14.17 4.88
N LEU A 117 -5.88 13.54 6.04
CA LEU A 117 -6.83 12.46 6.31
C LEU A 117 -7.80 12.87 7.41
N PHE A 118 -9.08 12.65 7.17
CA PHE A 118 -10.15 12.73 8.16
C PHE A 118 -10.79 11.36 8.30
N GLU A 119 -11.00 10.92 9.53
CA GLU A 119 -11.54 9.59 9.82
C GLU A 119 -12.49 9.68 11.02
N ILE A 120 -13.58 8.94 10.96
CA ILE A 120 -14.49 8.69 12.08
C ILE A 120 -14.65 7.18 12.16
N GLY A 121 -14.42 6.62 13.33
CA GLY A 121 -14.52 5.18 13.54
C GLY A 121 -15.25 4.82 14.83
N TRP A 122 -15.66 3.59 14.86
CA TRP A 122 -16.37 2.95 15.96
C TRP A 122 -15.80 1.54 16.17
N ASN A 123 -15.56 1.17 17.43
CA ASN A 123 -15.17 -0.17 17.82
C ASN A 123 -16.00 -0.58 19.04
N ASP A 124 -16.42 -1.85 19.08
CA ASP A 124 -17.04 -2.42 20.28
C ASP A 124 -16.89 -3.94 20.31
N TYR A 125 -17.07 -4.50 21.49
CA TYR A 125 -17.22 -5.92 21.69
C TYR A 125 -18.68 -6.23 22.04
N LEU A 126 -19.45 -6.69 21.04
CA LEU A 126 -20.87 -7.01 21.15
C LEU A 126 -21.12 -8.42 20.62
N PHE A 127 -22.05 -9.14 21.23
CA PHE A 127 -22.49 -10.46 20.77
C PHE A 127 -21.34 -11.47 20.56
N ASN A 128 -20.37 -11.49 21.49
CA ASN A 128 -19.13 -12.29 21.37
C ASN A 128 -18.30 -11.96 20.13
N SER A 129 -18.43 -10.76 19.62
CA SER A 129 -17.75 -10.27 18.41
C SER A 129 -17.01 -8.99 18.68
N LEU A 130 -15.77 -8.91 18.27
CA LEU A 130 -15.04 -7.66 18.14
C LEU A 130 -15.43 -7.02 16.81
N LEU A 131 -16.08 -5.88 16.86
CA LEU A 131 -16.59 -5.17 15.68
C LEU A 131 -15.83 -3.86 15.51
N SER A 132 -15.50 -3.53 14.27
CA SER A 132 -14.91 -2.24 13.91
C SER A 132 -15.52 -1.72 12.62
N ALA A 133 -15.80 -0.41 12.60
CA ALA A 133 -16.25 0.29 11.40
C ALA A 133 -15.63 1.69 11.39
N ASP A 134 -15.13 2.10 10.23
CA ASP A 134 -14.69 3.47 10.02
C ASP A 134 -15.06 3.99 8.64
N VAL A 135 -15.17 5.29 8.55
CA VAL A 135 -15.31 6.04 7.30
C VAL A 135 -14.18 7.05 7.22
N PHE A 136 -13.60 7.20 6.05
CA PHE A 136 -12.48 8.11 5.84
C PHE A 136 -12.61 8.94 4.58
N TYR A 137 -11.97 10.10 4.62
CA TYR A 137 -11.75 10.97 3.47
C TYR A 137 -10.31 11.48 3.50
N SER A 138 -9.59 11.34 2.39
CA SER A 138 -8.24 11.88 2.29
C SER A 138 -7.98 12.60 0.97
N GLU A 139 -7.16 13.64 1.05
CA GLU A 139 -6.61 14.35 -0.10
C GLU A 139 -5.09 14.34 -0.02
N THR A 140 -4.45 13.92 -1.10
CA THR A 140 -2.98 13.97 -1.25
C THR A 140 -2.63 15.05 -2.24
N LYS A 141 -1.78 15.99 -1.84
CA LYS A 141 -1.15 16.99 -2.70
C LYS A 141 0.23 16.51 -3.12
N ASP A 142 0.62 16.86 -4.35
CA ASP A 142 1.91 16.52 -4.92
C ASP A 142 2.21 14.99 -4.89
N GLU A 143 1.19 14.13 -5.03
CA GLU A 143 1.36 12.67 -5.05
C GLU A 143 2.39 12.25 -6.09
N ILE A 144 3.37 11.44 -5.69
CA ILE A 144 4.46 11.03 -6.55
C ILE A 144 4.01 9.85 -7.41
N ALA A 145 4.07 10.03 -8.73
CA ALA A 145 3.78 8.99 -9.69
C ALA A 145 4.97 8.79 -10.63
N THR A 146 5.25 7.53 -10.99
CA THR A 146 6.20 7.22 -12.05
C THR A 146 5.45 7.08 -13.35
N ILE A 147 5.86 7.87 -14.35
CA ILE A 147 5.31 7.86 -15.71
C ILE A 147 6.35 7.22 -16.61
N PHE A 148 5.93 6.24 -17.37
CA PHE A 148 6.71 5.70 -18.47
C PHE A 148 6.35 6.48 -19.72
N ASP A 149 7.26 7.37 -20.15
CA ASP A 149 7.14 8.03 -21.44
C ASP A 149 7.30 6.95 -22.50
N GLY A 150 6.20 6.65 -23.20
CA GLY A 150 6.10 5.52 -24.12
C GLY A 150 7.27 5.49 -25.10
N GLY A 151 8.23 4.61 -24.79
CA GLY A 151 9.31 4.29 -25.71
C GLY A 151 8.68 3.86 -27.03
N ARG A 152 9.30 4.23 -28.13
CA ARG A 152 8.89 3.75 -29.46
C ARG A 152 8.88 2.22 -29.43
N PRO A 153 7.91 1.55 -30.08
CA PRO A 153 7.96 0.11 -30.28
C PRO A 153 9.38 -0.26 -30.80
N ASN A 154 10.04 -1.18 -30.13
CA ASN A 154 11.43 -1.63 -30.40
C ASN A 154 12.58 -0.80 -29.81
N ALA A 155 12.33 0.16 -28.92
CA ALA A 155 13.42 0.82 -28.19
C ALA A 155 14.03 -0.10 -27.12
N HIS A 156 15.36 -0.29 -27.14
CA HIS A 156 16.10 -0.99 -26.10
C HIS A 156 16.24 -0.10 -24.83
N GLY A 157 15.16 0.10 -24.15
CA GLY A 157 15.12 0.86 -22.91
C GLY A 157 13.89 1.77 -22.86
N THR A 158 13.28 1.84 -21.69
CA THR A 158 12.11 2.66 -21.45
C THR A 158 12.53 3.94 -20.76
N ALA A 159 12.17 5.10 -21.32
CA ALA A 159 12.26 6.36 -20.59
C ALA A 159 11.23 6.32 -19.44
N PHE A 160 11.64 6.79 -18.29
CA PHE A 160 10.77 6.98 -17.15
C PHE A 160 11.09 8.29 -16.44
N ARG A 161 10.08 8.89 -15.87
CA ARG A 161 10.23 10.05 -15.00
C ARG A 161 9.30 9.91 -13.81
N SER A 162 9.75 10.41 -12.68
CA SER A 162 8.91 10.60 -11.52
C SER A 162 8.39 12.04 -11.50
N THR A 163 7.10 12.19 -11.28
CA THR A 163 6.42 13.50 -11.26
C THR A 163 5.48 13.60 -10.08
N ASN A 164 5.20 14.82 -9.66
CA ASN A 164 4.11 15.04 -8.71
C ASN A 164 2.80 15.22 -9.50
N LEU A 165 1.83 14.37 -9.25
CA LEU A 165 0.44 14.63 -9.59
C LEU A 165 -0.04 15.85 -8.77
N GLY A 166 -0.93 16.66 -9.29
CA GLY A 166 -1.35 17.87 -8.62
C GLY A 166 -2.09 17.59 -7.30
N LYS A 167 -3.20 16.85 -7.38
CA LYS A 167 -4.05 16.52 -6.24
C LYS A 167 -4.84 15.25 -6.49
N THR A 168 -4.88 14.37 -5.52
CA THR A 168 -5.69 13.16 -5.56
C THR A 168 -6.62 13.10 -4.35
N ARG A 169 -7.70 12.33 -4.48
CA ARG A 169 -8.68 12.09 -3.41
C ARG A 169 -8.95 10.61 -3.27
N ARG A 170 -9.11 10.18 -2.03
CA ARG A 170 -9.61 8.87 -1.65
C ARG A 170 -10.69 9.04 -0.60
N TYR A 171 -11.78 8.30 -0.70
CA TYR A 171 -12.76 8.18 0.37
C TYR A 171 -13.31 6.76 0.37
N GLY A 172 -13.75 6.33 1.53
CA GLY A 172 -14.24 4.99 1.68
C GLY A 172 -14.67 4.66 3.09
N PHE A 173 -14.86 3.38 3.31
CA PHE A 173 -15.10 2.84 4.63
C PHE A 173 -14.51 1.44 4.74
N ASP A 174 -14.15 1.08 5.96
CA ASP A 174 -13.68 -0.24 6.35
C ASP A 174 -14.60 -0.83 7.41
N LEU A 175 -14.89 -2.11 7.28
CA LEU A 175 -15.66 -2.90 8.24
C LEU A 175 -14.86 -4.14 8.60
N SER A 176 -14.81 -4.49 9.88
CA SER A 176 -14.23 -5.76 10.32
C SER A 176 -15.03 -6.37 11.47
N ALA A 177 -15.01 -7.69 11.50
CA ALA A 177 -15.56 -8.48 12.59
C ALA A 177 -14.62 -9.64 12.92
N GLU A 178 -14.45 -9.94 14.20
CA GLU A 178 -13.86 -11.19 14.68
C GLU A 178 -14.82 -11.83 15.70
N GLN A 179 -15.28 -13.03 15.40
CA GLN A 179 -16.27 -13.75 16.21
C GLN A 179 -15.70 -15.08 16.65
N ARG A 180 -15.90 -15.43 17.90
CA ARG A 180 -15.61 -16.77 18.41
C ARG A 180 -16.89 -17.43 18.89
N LEU A 181 -17.28 -18.49 18.18
CA LEU A 181 -18.49 -19.28 18.47
C LEU A 181 -18.06 -20.73 18.70
N GLU A 182 -18.07 -21.17 19.97
CA GLU A 182 -17.60 -22.51 20.37
C GLU A 182 -16.17 -22.79 19.83
N ASN A 183 -16.07 -23.73 18.88
CA ASN A 183 -14.81 -24.13 18.26
C ASN A 183 -14.50 -23.38 16.97
N PHE A 184 -15.36 -22.45 16.56
CA PHE A 184 -15.14 -21.63 15.36
C PHE A 184 -14.61 -20.24 15.72
N THR A 185 -13.66 -19.77 14.92
CA THR A 185 -13.24 -18.36 14.89
C THR A 185 -13.44 -17.85 13.49
N PHE A 186 -14.29 -16.83 13.33
CA PHE A 186 -14.53 -16.15 12.07
C PHE A 186 -13.82 -14.80 12.09
N LYS A 187 -13.20 -14.41 10.97
CA LYS A 187 -12.60 -13.09 10.77
C LYS A 187 -13.03 -12.57 9.41
N GLU A 188 -13.59 -11.38 9.42
CA GLU A 188 -14.17 -10.74 8.26
C GLU A 188 -13.63 -9.33 8.13
N ALA A 189 -13.24 -8.94 6.94
CA ALA A 189 -12.86 -7.58 6.64
C ALA A 189 -13.35 -7.19 5.26
N TYR A 190 -14.02 -6.06 5.16
CA TYR A 190 -14.47 -5.49 3.92
C TYR A 190 -14.05 -4.03 3.82
N SER A 191 -13.43 -3.67 2.70
CA SER A 191 -13.01 -2.31 2.38
C SER A 191 -13.70 -1.84 1.10
N PHE A 192 -14.23 -0.63 1.15
CA PHE A 192 -14.65 0.13 -0.01
C PHE A 192 -13.81 1.38 -0.12
N ILE A 193 -13.21 1.64 -1.30
CA ILE A 193 -12.44 2.84 -1.57
C ILE A 193 -12.73 3.36 -2.97
N ASP A 194 -13.09 4.62 -3.08
CA ASP A 194 -13.16 5.33 -4.36
C ASP A 194 -12.04 6.35 -4.47
N THR A 195 -11.39 6.41 -5.64
CA THR A 195 -10.22 7.26 -5.88
C THR A 195 -10.44 8.16 -7.08
N LYS A 196 -9.87 9.37 -7.01
CA LYS A 196 -9.94 10.30 -8.15
C LYS A 196 -8.71 11.21 -8.17
N ILE A 197 -8.14 11.41 -9.35
CA ILE A 197 -7.15 12.44 -9.63
C ILE A 197 -7.92 13.75 -9.84
N LEU A 198 -7.85 14.68 -8.89
CA LEU A 198 -8.59 15.93 -8.91
C LEU A 198 -7.91 17.00 -9.75
N LYS A 199 -6.59 17.02 -9.73
CA LYS A 199 -5.74 17.94 -10.49
C LYS A 199 -4.48 17.24 -10.94
N ASP A 200 -4.13 17.39 -12.18
CA ASP A 200 -2.91 16.86 -12.75
C ASP A 200 -2.06 18.00 -13.32
N ASN A 201 -0.82 18.11 -12.83
CA ASN A 201 0.11 19.15 -13.30
C ASN A 201 0.59 18.92 -14.74
N SER A 202 0.40 17.70 -15.28
CA SER A 202 0.74 17.31 -16.65
C SER A 202 -0.46 17.18 -17.59
N SER A 203 -1.67 17.44 -17.10
CA SER A 203 -2.95 17.60 -17.83
C SER A 203 -3.64 16.37 -18.43
N SER A 204 -3.15 15.14 -18.21
CA SER A 204 -3.75 13.97 -18.89
C SER A 204 -4.62 13.08 -18.01
N PHE A 205 -4.52 13.21 -16.69
CA PHE A 205 -5.12 12.24 -15.76
C PHE A 205 -6.26 12.81 -14.93
N GLU A 206 -6.57 14.10 -15.08
CA GLU A 206 -7.63 14.74 -14.32
C GLU A 206 -8.98 14.05 -14.54
N GLY A 207 -9.70 13.80 -13.45
CA GLY A 207 -10.97 13.09 -13.45
C GLY A 207 -10.86 11.56 -13.49
N LYS A 208 -9.67 11.00 -13.68
CA LYS A 208 -9.41 9.55 -13.74
C LYS A 208 -9.28 8.92 -12.37
N HIS A 209 -9.42 7.58 -12.32
CA HIS A 209 -9.14 6.80 -11.13
C HIS A 209 -7.65 6.52 -11.00
N ILE A 210 -7.17 6.44 -9.75
CA ILE A 210 -5.79 6.03 -9.46
C ILE A 210 -5.63 4.56 -9.83
N ALA A 211 -4.55 4.24 -10.52
CA ALA A 211 -4.25 2.87 -10.94
C ALA A 211 -3.97 1.95 -9.74
N ASP A 212 -4.22 0.67 -9.94
CA ASP A 212 -3.98 -0.43 -9.00
C ASP A 212 -4.67 -0.31 -7.62
N VAL A 213 -5.72 0.50 -7.52
CA VAL A 213 -6.57 0.60 -6.33
C VAL A 213 -7.88 -0.13 -6.57
N PRO A 214 -8.13 -1.27 -5.89
CA PRO A 214 -9.38 -1.99 -6.01
C PRO A 214 -10.50 -1.25 -5.27
N LYS A 215 -11.64 -1.07 -5.93
CA LYS A 215 -12.79 -0.39 -5.33
C LYS A 215 -13.42 -1.19 -4.18
N HIS A 216 -13.34 -2.51 -4.25
CA HIS A 216 -13.85 -3.43 -3.23
C HIS A 216 -12.79 -4.48 -2.92
N LYS A 217 -12.56 -4.73 -1.65
CA LYS A 217 -11.75 -5.85 -1.14
C LYS A 217 -12.53 -6.54 -0.03
N LEU A 218 -12.59 -7.88 -0.06
CA LEU A 218 -13.18 -8.69 0.97
C LEU A 218 -12.16 -9.77 1.38
N VAL A 219 -11.99 -9.94 2.67
CA VAL A 219 -11.25 -11.05 3.27
C VAL A 219 -12.18 -11.74 4.26
N PHE A 220 -12.27 -13.05 4.15
CA PHE A 220 -13.01 -13.89 5.08
C PHE A 220 -12.13 -15.06 5.48
N SER A 221 -12.03 -15.32 6.76
CA SER A 221 -11.30 -16.45 7.32
C SER A 221 -12.17 -17.19 8.32
N VAL A 222 -12.08 -18.51 8.33
CA VAL A 222 -12.67 -19.36 9.34
C VAL A 222 -11.66 -20.36 9.84
N ASP A 223 -11.52 -20.46 11.15
CA ASP A 223 -10.78 -21.50 11.86
C ASP A 223 -11.76 -22.39 12.58
N TYR A 224 -11.54 -23.69 12.55
CA TYR A 224 -12.26 -24.69 13.30
C TYR A 224 -11.30 -25.53 14.14
N ASP A 225 -11.44 -25.42 15.44
CA ASP A 225 -10.69 -26.20 16.42
C ASP A 225 -11.32 -27.60 16.54
N ILE A 226 -10.84 -28.56 15.73
CA ILE A 226 -11.29 -29.96 15.78
C ILE A 226 -10.99 -30.57 17.15
N THR A 227 -9.83 -30.21 17.69
CA THR A 227 -9.43 -30.56 19.08
C THR A 227 -8.61 -29.38 19.64
N SER A 228 -8.28 -29.42 20.93
CA SER A 228 -7.38 -28.42 21.56
C SER A 228 -5.97 -28.35 20.92
N LYS A 229 -5.64 -29.35 20.07
CA LYS A 229 -4.33 -29.43 19.40
C LYS A 229 -4.40 -29.32 17.88
N PHE A 230 -5.56 -29.50 17.29
CA PHE A 230 -5.70 -29.55 15.83
C PHE A 230 -6.73 -28.54 15.34
N THR A 231 -6.29 -27.57 14.58
CA THR A 231 -7.10 -26.53 13.95
C THR A 231 -6.99 -26.65 12.44
N VAL A 232 -8.11 -26.55 11.74
CA VAL A 232 -8.17 -26.38 10.29
C VAL A 232 -8.77 -25.03 9.98
N GLY A 233 -8.28 -24.40 8.90
CA GLY A 233 -8.76 -23.09 8.50
C GLY A 233 -8.95 -22.95 7.00
N ALA A 234 -9.85 -22.08 6.62
CA ALA A 234 -10.05 -21.67 5.23
C ALA A 234 -10.06 -20.14 5.14
N ASP A 235 -9.45 -19.63 4.06
CA ASP A 235 -9.39 -18.21 3.78
C ASP A 235 -9.95 -17.94 2.39
N TYR A 236 -10.72 -16.88 2.26
CA TYR A 236 -11.19 -16.33 1.00
C TYR A 236 -10.78 -14.88 0.87
N GLU A 237 -10.18 -14.53 -0.26
CA GLU A 237 -9.86 -13.17 -0.63
C GLU A 237 -10.51 -12.82 -1.96
N TYR A 238 -11.23 -11.70 -1.98
CA TYR A 238 -11.76 -11.06 -3.18
C TYR A 238 -11.15 -9.66 -3.34
N ARG A 239 -10.73 -9.35 -4.56
CA ARG A 239 -10.29 -8.02 -4.98
C ARG A 239 -10.99 -7.64 -6.28
N ALA A 240 -11.66 -6.50 -6.30
CA ALA A 240 -12.30 -5.98 -7.51
C ALA A 240 -11.28 -5.62 -8.60
N ALA A 241 -11.72 -5.52 -9.84
CA ALA A 241 -10.90 -5.12 -10.97
C ALA A 241 -10.35 -3.70 -10.78
N THR A 242 -9.07 -3.49 -11.14
CA THR A 242 -8.35 -2.22 -11.01
C THR A 242 -7.90 -1.68 -12.35
N PHE A 243 -7.87 -0.36 -12.51
CA PHE A 243 -7.22 0.23 -13.68
C PHE A 243 -5.71 -0.04 -13.65
N ILE A 244 -5.14 -0.30 -14.83
CA ILE A 244 -3.73 -0.67 -14.96
C ILE A 244 -2.84 0.58 -14.95
N ASP A 245 -3.37 1.71 -15.42
CA ASP A 245 -2.66 2.98 -15.57
C ASP A 245 -3.50 4.16 -15.10
N ASN A 246 -2.87 5.26 -14.72
CA ASN A 246 -3.55 6.47 -14.26
C ASN A 246 -4.30 7.21 -15.36
N ALA A 247 -3.98 6.97 -16.64
CA ALA A 247 -4.77 7.49 -17.76
C ALA A 247 -6.08 6.72 -17.97
N ASN A 248 -6.24 5.56 -17.29
CA ASN A 248 -7.32 4.59 -17.44
C ASN A 248 -7.53 4.12 -18.91
N LYS A 249 -6.45 4.16 -19.69
CA LYS A 249 -6.45 3.90 -21.13
C LYS A 249 -6.29 2.42 -21.46
N TYR A 250 -5.44 1.73 -20.73
CA TYR A 250 -5.09 0.34 -21.04
C TYR A 250 -6.04 -0.67 -20.39
N GLY A 251 -7.20 -0.21 -19.87
CA GLY A 251 -8.24 -1.05 -19.31
C GLY A 251 -7.94 -1.48 -17.85
N LYS A 252 -8.48 -2.63 -17.47
CA LYS A 252 -8.40 -3.12 -16.08
C LYS A 252 -7.71 -4.46 -15.98
N ASP A 253 -6.95 -4.68 -14.91
CA ASP A 253 -6.69 -5.99 -14.36
C ASP A 253 -8.01 -6.57 -13.81
N LYS A 254 -8.26 -7.86 -14.06
CA LYS A 254 -9.52 -8.50 -13.70
C LYS A 254 -9.67 -8.64 -12.19
N ALA A 255 -10.93 -8.70 -11.74
CA ALA A 255 -11.21 -9.11 -10.38
C ALA A 255 -10.64 -10.51 -10.10
N LYS A 256 -10.18 -10.74 -8.88
CA LYS A 256 -9.64 -12.01 -8.44
C LYS A 256 -10.31 -12.50 -7.17
N SER A 257 -10.51 -13.82 -7.11
CA SER A 257 -11.02 -14.54 -5.95
C SER A 257 -10.08 -15.71 -5.69
N VAL A 258 -9.56 -15.81 -4.48
CA VAL A 258 -8.59 -16.83 -4.09
C VAL A 258 -9.09 -17.52 -2.83
N PHE A 259 -9.05 -18.85 -2.82
CA PHE A 259 -9.36 -19.69 -1.68
C PHE A 259 -8.12 -20.45 -1.25
N ASN A 260 -7.85 -20.44 0.06
CA ASN A 260 -6.74 -21.15 0.66
C ASN A 260 -7.26 -22.07 1.77
N LEU A 261 -6.54 -23.16 2.02
CA LEU A 261 -6.76 -24.05 3.17
C LEU A 261 -5.49 -24.14 3.98
N ARG A 262 -5.65 -24.26 5.29
CA ARG A 262 -4.55 -24.45 6.22
C ARG A 262 -4.92 -25.44 7.32
N ALA A 263 -3.90 -26.05 7.91
CA ALA A 263 -4.02 -26.92 9.05
C ALA A 263 -2.85 -26.70 9.98
N ASP A 264 -3.10 -26.65 11.27
CA ASP A 264 -2.14 -26.48 12.35
C ASP A 264 -2.30 -27.59 13.36
N TYR A 265 -1.19 -28.24 13.75
CA TYR A 265 -1.18 -29.30 14.73
C TYR A 265 -0.10 -29.03 15.83
N LYS A 266 -0.55 -28.81 17.06
CA LYS A 266 0.29 -28.67 18.24
C LYS A 266 0.75 -30.06 18.71
N LEU A 267 1.88 -30.51 18.16
CA LEU A 267 2.43 -31.84 18.51
C LEU A 267 2.83 -31.91 19.97
N THR A 268 3.50 -30.87 20.47
CA THR A 268 3.82 -30.68 21.88
C THR A 268 3.59 -29.21 22.28
N ASN A 269 3.84 -28.86 23.56
CA ASN A 269 3.75 -27.47 24.00
C ASN A 269 4.81 -26.54 23.32
N SER A 270 5.89 -27.15 22.81
CA SER A 270 6.98 -26.43 22.16
C SER A 270 7.03 -26.61 20.64
N LEU A 271 6.34 -27.62 20.08
CA LEU A 271 6.41 -27.93 18.65
C LEU A 271 5.03 -27.87 17.99
N ASN A 272 4.90 -26.99 17.02
CA ASN A 272 3.75 -26.88 16.15
C ASN A 272 4.13 -27.23 14.71
N ILE A 273 3.30 -28.04 14.04
CA ILE A 273 3.44 -28.41 12.62
C ILE A 273 2.29 -27.74 11.86
N TYR A 274 2.56 -27.18 10.71
CA TYR A 274 1.54 -26.57 9.88
C TYR A 274 1.71 -26.94 8.41
N ALA A 275 0.60 -26.97 7.69
CA ALA A 275 0.57 -27.19 6.25
C ALA A 275 -0.59 -26.40 5.63
N GLY A 276 -0.49 -26.13 4.34
CA GLY A 276 -1.57 -25.47 3.63
C GLY A 276 -1.50 -25.60 2.12
N ILE A 277 -2.59 -25.21 1.50
CA ILE A 277 -2.80 -25.18 0.05
C ILE A 277 -3.27 -23.78 -0.30
N ASN A 278 -2.51 -23.05 -1.07
CA ASN A 278 -2.91 -21.74 -1.58
C ASN A 278 -3.56 -21.90 -2.95
N ASN A 279 -4.56 -21.05 -3.20
CA ASN A 279 -5.29 -21.00 -4.47
C ASN A 279 -5.84 -22.38 -4.88
N ILE A 280 -6.57 -23.03 -3.98
CA ILE A 280 -7.04 -24.43 -4.12
C ILE A 280 -7.83 -24.69 -5.41
N PHE A 281 -8.53 -23.68 -5.94
CA PHE A 281 -9.28 -23.79 -7.19
C PHE A 281 -8.45 -23.42 -8.43
N GLY A 282 -7.16 -23.11 -8.27
CA GLY A 282 -6.25 -22.79 -9.36
C GLY A 282 -6.63 -21.55 -10.17
N ALA A 283 -7.24 -20.55 -9.53
CA ALA A 283 -7.61 -19.30 -10.16
C ALA A 283 -6.38 -18.69 -10.88
N LYS A 284 -6.59 -18.24 -12.12
CA LYS A 284 -5.56 -17.57 -12.92
C LYS A 284 -5.65 -16.07 -12.69
N TYR A 285 -4.64 -15.49 -12.07
CA TYR A 285 -4.55 -14.06 -11.84
C TYR A 285 -3.08 -13.59 -11.89
N TYR A 286 -2.87 -12.30 -11.81
CA TYR A 286 -1.56 -11.67 -11.83
C TYR A 286 -1.27 -11.00 -10.49
N ASN A 287 -0.02 -11.04 -10.04
CA ASN A 287 0.45 -10.24 -8.91
C ASN A 287 0.36 -8.76 -9.26
N SER A 288 0.79 -8.41 -10.47
CA SER A 288 0.65 -7.09 -11.03
C SER A 288 0.45 -7.12 -12.55
N VAL A 289 -0.21 -6.10 -13.06
CA VAL A 289 -0.32 -5.82 -14.49
C VAL A 289 0.14 -4.39 -14.71
N GLY A 290 1.11 -4.19 -15.58
CA GLY A 290 1.64 -2.88 -15.92
C GLY A 290 1.53 -2.59 -17.40
N VAL A 291 2.11 -1.45 -17.81
CA VAL A 291 2.23 -1.05 -19.22
C VAL A 291 3.68 -0.71 -19.52
N SER A 292 4.22 -1.28 -20.59
CA SER A 292 5.54 -0.94 -21.10
C SER A 292 5.46 -0.83 -22.61
N SER A 293 6.02 0.23 -23.17
CA SER A 293 6.00 0.50 -24.62
C SER A 293 4.61 0.41 -25.31
N GLY A 294 3.55 0.81 -24.55
CA GLY A 294 2.18 0.76 -25.05
C GLY A 294 1.51 -0.62 -24.97
N GLU A 295 2.19 -1.64 -24.48
CA GLU A 295 1.68 -2.99 -24.32
C GLU A 295 1.52 -3.35 -22.84
N ARG A 296 0.58 -4.26 -22.54
CA ARG A 296 0.41 -4.78 -21.17
C ARG A 296 1.51 -5.78 -20.86
N ILE A 297 2.12 -5.62 -19.69
CA ILE A 297 3.06 -6.59 -19.11
C ILE A 297 2.42 -7.23 -17.90
N TYR A 298 2.69 -8.51 -17.69
CA TYR A 298 2.04 -9.34 -16.69
C TYR A 298 3.05 -10.01 -15.80
N ASP A 299 2.85 -9.93 -14.49
CA ASP A 299 3.55 -10.74 -13.50
C ASP A 299 2.59 -11.83 -12.99
N PRO A 300 2.72 -13.10 -13.47
CA PRO A 300 1.76 -14.14 -13.13
C PRO A 300 1.92 -14.60 -11.68
N ALA A 301 0.79 -14.72 -10.99
CA ALA A 301 0.74 -15.31 -9.66
C ALA A 301 0.83 -16.85 -9.73
N PRO A 302 1.37 -17.50 -8.70
CA PRO A 302 1.32 -18.95 -8.57
C PRO A 302 -0.12 -19.46 -8.62
N ARG A 303 -0.32 -20.56 -9.31
CA ARG A 303 -1.58 -21.32 -9.28
C ARG A 303 -1.65 -22.10 -7.96
N ILE A 304 -2.22 -23.29 -7.97
CA ILE A 304 -2.23 -24.15 -6.78
C ILE A 304 -0.79 -24.36 -6.32
N ASN A 305 -0.52 -24.06 -5.06
CA ASN A 305 0.77 -24.33 -4.44
C ASN A 305 0.59 -24.81 -3.00
N TYR A 306 1.56 -25.55 -2.50
CA TYR A 306 1.52 -26.22 -1.21
C TYR A 306 2.68 -25.73 -0.36
N TYR A 307 2.46 -25.68 0.93
CA TYR A 307 3.52 -25.42 1.89
C TYR A 307 3.34 -26.28 3.13
N ALA A 308 4.43 -26.60 3.80
CA ALA A 308 4.46 -27.22 5.11
C ALA A 308 5.66 -26.72 5.90
N GLY A 309 5.56 -26.70 7.21
CA GLY A 309 6.64 -26.28 8.08
C GLY A 309 6.38 -26.63 9.53
N PHE A 310 7.34 -26.28 10.36
CA PHE A 310 7.19 -26.42 11.81
C PHE A 310 7.71 -25.17 12.54
N LYS A 311 7.18 -24.94 13.73
CA LYS A 311 7.62 -23.88 14.63
C LYS A 311 7.99 -24.51 15.98
N TYR A 312 9.21 -24.34 16.38
CA TYR A 312 9.71 -24.80 17.69
C TYR A 312 10.00 -23.61 18.60
N LYS A 313 9.50 -23.70 19.84
CA LYS A 313 9.73 -22.70 20.89
C LYS A 313 10.68 -23.29 21.91
N PHE A 314 11.85 -22.67 22.06
CA PHE A 314 12.86 -23.02 23.05
C PHE A 314 12.45 -22.59 24.45
#